data_948b5472939cdd657a83b31bc211d583
#
_entry.id   948b5472939cdd657a83b31bc211d583
#
_cell.length_a   1.000
_cell.length_b   1.000
_cell.length_c   1.000
_cell.angle_alpha   90.00
_cell.angle_beta   90.00
_cell.angle_gamma   90.00
#
_symmetry.space_group_name_H-M   'P 1'
#
loop_
_entity.id
_entity.type
_entity.pdbx_description
1 polymer ?
#
loop_
_entity_poly.entity_id
_entity_poly.type
_entity_poly.pdbx_seq_one_letter_code
_entity_poly.pdbx_strand_id
1 'polypeptide(L)'
;MDRPSRSADTSVPFRDSEKVASGKPQACGIAFMAKASVPGRTKTRLVPPLSFEAAAALNTAFLKDVAHNLLMAASHASPEAGIAGYAAYCPAGSEDFFNRTLPTEIGLIEASLPNFGDCLLHTIEIILARGHGSAVVLNSDSPTLPTALLIETAAVLAQPGDRAVLGPSTDGGYYLLGLKAPHRRLFADIAWSTEHVAEQTLERAREIGLEVHTLPAWYDVDDVDTLRRLHTELFGDDSRSQRSDGRRPHHAIATAELISSLWREGGFGLRLEGDMSIERMRA
;
A
#
# COMPACT_ATOMS: atom_id res chain seq x y z
N MET A 1 -7.56 -53.17 -35.71
CA MET A 1 -6.98 -51.92 -36.31
C MET A 1 -7.50 -50.75 -35.50
N ASP A 2 -6.82 -50.47 -34.36
CA ASP A 2 -7.18 -49.38 -33.46
C ASP A 2 -6.25 -48.20 -33.71
N ARG A 3 -6.86 -47.02 -33.89
CA ARG A 3 -6.13 -45.74 -33.94
C ARG A 3 -6.13 -45.09 -32.55
N PRO A 4 -4.99 -44.67 -32.02
CA PRO A 4 -4.96 -43.93 -30.79
C PRO A 4 -5.35 -42.46 -31.02
N SER A 5 -6.23 -41.93 -30.14
CA SER A 5 -6.63 -40.54 -30.01
C SER A 5 -5.45 -39.67 -29.58
N ARG A 6 -5.18 -38.60 -30.33
CA ARG A 6 -4.24 -37.54 -29.94
C ARG A 6 -4.91 -36.61 -28.95
N SER A 7 -4.41 -36.55 -27.75
CA SER A 7 -4.66 -35.47 -26.80
C SER A 7 -3.94 -34.19 -27.27
N ALA A 8 -4.68 -33.10 -27.44
CA ALA A 8 -4.12 -31.80 -27.75
C ALA A 8 -3.50 -31.22 -26.47
N ASP A 9 -2.20 -31.12 -26.49
CA ASP A 9 -1.40 -30.36 -25.52
C ASP A 9 -1.53 -28.87 -25.86
N THR A 10 -2.30 -28.12 -25.06
CA THR A 10 -2.42 -26.66 -25.13
C THR A 10 -1.46 -26.02 -24.14
N SER A 11 -0.16 -26.20 -24.36
CA SER A 11 0.86 -25.37 -23.71
C SER A 11 0.89 -24.01 -24.40
N VAL A 12 0.36 -22.98 -23.72
CA VAL A 12 0.54 -21.57 -24.08
C VAL A 12 2.03 -21.26 -23.94
N PRO A 13 2.71 -20.74 -24.97
CA PRO A 13 4.13 -20.44 -24.84
C PRO A 13 4.32 -19.25 -23.90
N PHE A 14 5.00 -19.49 -22.79
CA PHE A 14 5.59 -18.47 -21.92
C PHE A 14 6.53 -17.62 -22.80
N ARG A 15 6.23 -16.35 -22.97
CA ARG A 15 7.13 -15.43 -23.69
C ARG A 15 8.44 -15.35 -22.92
N ASP A 16 9.49 -15.81 -23.56
CA ASP A 16 10.86 -15.76 -23.08
C ASP A 16 11.23 -14.34 -22.63
N SER A 17 11.77 -14.29 -21.42
CA SER A 17 12.38 -13.13 -20.81
C SER A 17 13.42 -12.53 -21.75
N GLU A 18 13.18 -11.34 -22.28
CA GLU A 18 14.24 -10.54 -22.88
C GLU A 18 15.38 -10.40 -21.84
N LYS A 19 16.58 -10.83 -22.23
CA LYS A 19 17.80 -10.66 -21.47
C LYS A 19 17.94 -9.19 -21.10
N VAL A 20 17.89 -8.89 -19.80
CA VAL A 20 18.15 -7.56 -19.25
C VAL A 20 19.54 -7.14 -19.69
N ALA A 21 19.61 -6.14 -20.58
CA ALA A 21 20.86 -5.54 -21.01
C ALA A 21 21.52 -4.88 -19.79
N SER A 22 22.70 -5.35 -19.45
CA SER A 22 23.57 -4.77 -18.42
C SER A 22 23.82 -3.29 -18.73
N GLY A 23 23.30 -2.38 -17.87
CA GLY A 23 23.63 -0.96 -17.91
C GLY A 23 22.49 0.04 -17.72
N LYS A 24 21.22 -0.35 -17.73
CA LYS A 24 20.12 0.57 -17.35
C LYS A 24 19.82 0.47 -15.86
N PRO A 25 19.59 1.61 -15.16
CA PRO A 25 19.10 1.57 -13.79
C PRO A 25 17.81 0.74 -13.73
N GLN A 26 17.79 -0.25 -12.83
CA GLN A 26 16.60 -1.08 -12.67
C GLN A 26 15.58 -0.31 -11.83
N ALA A 27 14.34 -0.19 -12.32
CA ALA A 27 13.28 0.50 -11.60
C ALA A 27 13.01 -0.14 -10.24
N CYS A 28 12.52 0.67 -9.29
CA CYS A 28 11.96 0.23 -8.03
C CYS A 28 10.51 -0.24 -8.25
N GLY A 29 10.19 -1.49 -7.98
CA GLY A 29 8.82 -1.97 -7.99
C GLY A 29 8.15 -1.69 -6.65
N ILE A 30 7.02 -0.96 -6.64
CA ILE A 30 6.25 -0.65 -5.43
C ILE A 30 4.88 -1.30 -5.54
N ALA A 31 4.56 -2.23 -4.64
CA ALA A 31 3.26 -2.87 -4.55
C ALA A 31 2.50 -2.44 -3.29
N PHE A 32 1.29 -1.91 -3.43
CA PHE A 32 0.42 -1.76 -2.28
C PHE A 32 -0.37 -3.03 -2.01
N MET A 33 -0.49 -3.40 -0.71
CA MET A 33 -1.23 -4.57 -0.26
C MET A 33 -2.73 -4.27 -0.35
N ALA A 34 -3.44 -4.96 -1.24
CA ALA A 34 -4.80 -4.61 -1.64
C ALA A 34 -5.80 -5.73 -1.33
N LYS A 35 -6.82 -5.41 -0.55
CA LYS A 35 -7.96 -6.32 -0.32
C LYS A 35 -9.15 -5.89 -1.17
N ALA A 36 -9.75 -6.84 -1.91
CA ALA A 36 -10.97 -6.55 -2.66
C ALA A 36 -12.09 -6.05 -1.73
N SER A 37 -12.74 -4.96 -2.15
CA SER A 37 -13.76 -4.30 -1.33
C SER A 37 -15.05 -5.13 -1.28
N VAL A 38 -15.39 -5.63 -0.09
CA VAL A 38 -16.60 -6.41 0.14
C VAL A 38 -17.30 -5.87 1.40
N PRO A 39 -18.59 -5.45 1.33
CA PRO A 39 -19.34 -5.04 2.52
C PRO A 39 -19.27 -6.08 3.64
N GLY A 40 -19.01 -5.63 4.86
CA GLY A 40 -18.84 -6.48 6.04
C GLY A 40 -17.52 -7.24 6.13
N ARG A 41 -16.60 -7.08 5.16
CA ARG A 41 -15.27 -7.74 5.15
C ARG A 41 -14.09 -6.79 5.06
N THR A 42 -14.34 -5.51 4.73
CA THR A 42 -13.29 -4.47 4.63
C THR A 42 -13.68 -3.28 5.50
N LYS A 43 -12.68 -2.69 6.16
CA LYS A 43 -12.83 -1.50 7.04
C LYS A 43 -13.95 -1.62 8.08
N THR A 44 -14.12 -2.82 8.65
CA THR A 44 -15.22 -3.11 9.61
C THR A 44 -15.10 -2.33 10.92
N ARG A 45 -13.90 -1.87 11.30
CA ARG A 45 -13.68 -1.00 12.47
C ARG A 45 -14.24 0.41 12.28
N LEU A 46 -14.57 0.80 11.04
CA LEU A 46 -15.24 2.05 10.72
C LEU A 46 -16.77 1.94 10.76
N VAL A 47 -17.32 0.80 11.20
CA VAL A 47 -18.75 0.53 11.29
C VAL A 47 -19.14 0.30 12.77
N PRO A 48 -19.88 1.22 13.42
CA PRO A 48 -20.25 2.55 12.96
C PRO A 48 -19.04 3.52 12.97
N PRO A 49 -19.12 4.74 12.43
CA PRO A 49 -20.30 5.45 11.93
C PRO A 49 -20.69 5.13 10.48
N LEU A 50 -19.81 4.49 9.69
CA LEU A 50 -20.14 4.08 8.33
C LEU A 50 -21.11 2.89 8.31
N SER A 51 -21.83 2.71 7.18
CA SER A 51 -22.44 1.44 6.84
C SER A 51 -21.38 0.47 6.29
N PHE A 52 -21.71 -0.82 6.18
CA PHE A 52 -20.81 -1.79 5.57
C PHE A 52 -20.51 -1.47 4.10
N GLU A 53 -21.50 -0.95 3.38
CA GLU A 53 -21.39 -0.51 1.98
C GLU A 53 -20.48 0.71 1.87
N ALA A 54 -20.66 1.71 2.74
CA ALA A 54 -19.83 2.90 2.77
C ALA A 54 -18.37 2.58 3.15
N ALA A 55 -18.14 1.66 4.09
CA ALA A 55 -16.82 1.20 4.46
C ALA A 55 -16.11 0.46 3.30
N ALA A 56 -16.84 -0.38 2.56
CA ALA A 56 -16.31 -1.03 1.36
C ALA A 56 -16.03 -0.03 0.23
N ALA A 57 -16.90 0.96 0.03
CA ALA A 57 -16.69 2.05 -0.93
C ALA A 57 -15.46 2.89 -0.55
N LEU A 58 -15.25 3.16 0.74
CA LEU A 58 -14.08 3.89 1.24
C LEU A 58 -12.78 3.11 0.96
N ASN A 59 -12.77 1.79 1.18
CA ASN A 59 -11.63 0.96 0.79
C ASN A 59 -11.35 1.07 -0.72
N THR A 60 -12.40 1.05 -1.56
CA THR A 60 -12.23 1.22 -3.02
C THR A 60 -11.64 2.59 -3.37
N ALA A 61 -12.06 3.65 -2.69
CA ALA A 61 -11.52 4.99 -2.88
C ALA A 61 -10.03 5.05 -2.49
N PHE A 62 -9.65 4.45 -1.35
CA PHE A 62 -8.25 4.35 -0.94
C PHE A 62 -7.39 3.64 -1.97
N LEU A 63 -7.84 2.48 -2.49
CA LEU A 63 -7.12 1.75 -3.53
C LEU A 63 -6.87 2.60 -4.78
N LYS A 64 -7.86 3.41 -5.20
CA LYS A 64 -7.73 4.32 -6.34
C LYS A 64 -6.72 5.44 -6.06
N ASP A 65 -6.78 6.04 -4.88
CA ASP A 65 -5.88 7.15 -4.51
C ASP A 65 -4.44 6.67 -4.34
N VAL A 66 -4.21 5.50 -3.74
CA VAL A 66 -2.87 4.92 -3.63
C VAL A 66 -2.32 4.57 -5.02
N ALA A 67 -3.13 4.00 -5.91
CA ALA A 67 -2.72 3.74 -7.29
C ALA A 67 -2.36 5.03 -8.02
N HIS A 68 -3.19 6.08 -7.90
CA HIS A 68 -2.90 7.40 -8.47
C HIS A 68 -1.61 8.01 -7.89
N ASN A 69 -1.41 7.91 -6.58
CA ASN A 69 -0.18 8.38 -5.92
C ASN A 69 1.08 7.67 -6.45
N LEU A 70 1.01 6.35 -6.70
CA LEU A 70 2.10 5.61 -7.32
C LEU A 70 2.39 6.07 -8.76
N LEU A 71 1.37 6.33 -9.56
CA LEU A 71 1.53 6.85 -10.91
C LEU A 71 2.13 8.26 -10.91
N MET A 72 1.70 9.11 -9.96
CA MET A 72 2.31 10.42 -9.74
C MET A 72 3.78 10.30 -9.33
N ALA A 73 4.10 9.39 -8.39
CA ALA A 73 5.48 9.14 -8.01
C ALA A 73 6.33 8.66 -9.18
N ALA A 74 5.80 7.74 -10.01
CA ALA A 74 6.48 7.24 -11.20
C ALA A 74 6.76 8.35 -12.23
N SER A 75 5.82 9.29 -12.41
CA SER A 75 5.99 10.40 -13.35
C SER A 75 7.00 11.47 -12.89
N HIS A 76 7.28 11.55 -11.59
CA HIS A 76 8.21 12.53 -10.99
C HIS A 76 9.54 11.91 -10.54
N ALA A 77 9.66 10.58 -10.59
CA ALA A 77 10.91 9.88 -10.25
C ALA A 77 12.02 10.22 -11.23
N SER A 78 13.26 10.26 -10.76
CA SER A 78 14.41 10.44 -11.65
C SER A 78 14.61 9.22 -12.56
N PRO A 79 15.23 9.37 -13.73
CA PRO A 79 15.52 8.24 -14.62
C PRO A 79 16.33 7.12 -13.96
N GLU A 80 17.16 7.47 -12.96
CA GLU A 80 18.01 6.53 -12.22
C GLU A 80 17.25 5.78 -11.13
N ALA A 81 16.09 6.33 -10.68
CA ALA A 81 15.24 5.77 -9.62
C ALA A 81 13.81 5.58 -10.10
N GLY A 82 13.64 5.08 -11.33
CA GLY A 82 12.31 4.83 -11.91
C GLY A 82 11.43 3.98 -11.02
N ILE A 83 10.12 4.24 -11.04
CA ILE A 83 9.12 3.52 -10.23
C ILE A 83 8.15 2.77 -11.14
N ALA A 84 7.86 1.51 -10.80
CA ALA A 84 6.78 0.71 -11.38
C ALA A 84 5.76 0.35 -10.30
N GLY A 85 4.47 0.61 -10.56
CA GLY A 85 3.38 0.41 -9.59
C GLY A 85 2.71 -0.95 -9.72
N TYR A 86 2.40 -1.59 -8.59
CA TYR A 86 1.69 -2.85 -8.50
C TYR A 86 0.62 -2.81 -7.41
N ALA A 87 -0.40 -3.66 -7.54
CA ALA A 87 -1.32 -4.03 -6.48
C ALA A 87 -1.11 -5.50 -6.11
N ALA A 88 -0.66 -5.77 -4.89
CA ALA A 88 -0.56 -7.11 -4.32
C ALA A 88 -1.91 -7.48 -3.70
N TYR A 89 -2.72 -8.25 -4.43
CA TYR A 89 -4.13 -8.39 -4.13
C TYR A 89 -4.51 -9.70 -3.44
N CYS A 90 -5.55 -9.61 -2.62
CA CYS A 90 -6.29 -10.73 -2.03
C CYS A 90 -7.80 -10.42 -1.98
N PRO A 91 -8.67 -11.43 -1.82
CA PRO A 91 -8.39 -12.86 -1.89
C PRO A 91 -8.10 -13.34 -3.32
N ALA A 92 -7.61 -14.57 -3.46
CA ALA A 92 -7.47 -15.23 -4.75
C ALA A 92 -8.79 -15.18 -5.54
N GLY A 93 -8.69 -15.02 -6.86
CA GLY A 93 -9.84 -14.92 -7.75
C GLY A 93 -10.56 -13.56 -7.77
N SER A 94 -10.00 -12.53 -7.09
CA SER A 94 -10.55 -11.17 -7.14
C SER A 94 -9.91 -10.27 -8.20
N GLU A 95 -9.13 -10.80 -9.12
CA GLU A 95 -8.43 -10.07 -10.18
C GLU A 95 -9.35 -9.17 -10.99
N ASP A 96 -10.54 -9.64 -11.34
CA ASP A 96 -11.55 -8.87 -12.07
C ASP A 96 -11.99 -7.59 -11.35
N PHE A 97 -12.05 -7.61 -10.01
CA PHE A 97 -12.34 -6.41 -9.22
C PHE A 97 -11.24 -5.37 -9.43
N PHE A 98 -9.98 -5.77 -9.34
CA PHE A 98 -8.84 -4.87 -9.50
C PHE A 98 -8.69 -4.35 -10.93
N ASN A 99 -8.89 -5.19 -11.94
CA ASN A 99 -8.87 -4.80 -13.35
C ASN A 99 -9.94 -3.73 -13.68
N ARG A 100 -11.11 -3.77 -13.01
CA ARG A 100 -12.15 -2.74 -13.18
C ARG A 100 -11.95 -1.49 -12.32
N THR A 101 -11.14 -1.59 -11.26
CA THR A 101 -11.01 -0.54 -10.24
C THR A 101 -9.78 0.32 -10.43
N LEU A 102 -8.67 -0.29 -10.85
CA LEU A 102 -7.36 0.34 -10.92
C LEU A 102 -6.99 0.73 -12.37
N PRO A 103 -6.12 1.74 -12.55
CA PRO A 103 -5.53 2.05 -13.85
C PRO A 103 -4.75 0.84 -14.41
N THR A 104 -4.76 0.71 -15.75
CA THR A 104 -4.10 -0.41 -16.46
C THR A 104 -2.57 -0.42 -16.31
N GLU A 105 -2.00 0.71 -15.94
CA GLU A 105 -0.56 0.88 -15.66
C GLU A 105 -0.13 0.22 -14.34
N ILE A 106 -1.09 -0.09 -13.46
CA ILE A 106 -0.82 -0.81 -12.21
C ILE A 106 -0.84 -2.32 -12.47
N GLY A 107 0.31 -2.95 -12.34
CA GLY A 107 0.43 -4.39 -12.46
C GLY A 107 -0.24 -5.14 -11.31
N LEU A 108 -0.73 -6.34 -11.53
CA LEU A 108 -1.33 -7.17 -10.49
C LEU A 108 -0.40 -8.29 -10.04
N ILE A 109 -0.38 -8.56 -8.73
CA ILE A 109 0.33 -9.67 -8.08
C ILE A 109 -0.67 -10.33 -7.13
N GLU A 110 -0.97 -11.61 -7.30
CA GLU A 110 -1.78 -12.32 -6.31
C GLU A 110 -0.94 -12.58 -5.05
N ALA A 111 -1.43 -12.12 -3.90
CA ALA A 111 -0.77 -12.25 -2.59
C ALA A 111 -1.76 -12.80 -1.56
N SER A 112 -2.34 -13.96 -1.85
CA SER A 112 -3.36 -14.62 -1.02
C SER A 112 -2.76 -15.84 -0.32
N LEU A 113 -1.86 -15.59 0.65
CA LEU A 113 -1.22 -16.61 1.47
C LEU A 113 -1.80 -16.60 2.90
N PRO A 114 -1.65 -17.71 3.67
CA PRO A 114 -2.23 -17.81 5.01
C PRO A 114 -1.72 -16.78 6.01
N ASN A 115 -0.44 -16.42 5.93
CA ASN A 115 0.21 -15.47 6.85
C ASN A 115 0.50 -14.15 6.15
N PHE A 116 0.28 -13.04 6.84
CA PHE A 116 0.52 -11.71 6.28
C PHE A 116 1.99 -11.47 5.93
N GLY A 117 2.92 -11.89 6.79
CA GLY A 117 4.36 -11.80 6.51
C GLY A 117 4.78 -12.57 5.25
N ASP A 118 4.17 -13.73 5.00
CA ASP A 118 4.40 -14.51 3.79
C ASP A 118 3.88 -13.79 2.53
N CYS A 119 2.74 -13.08 2.64
CA CYS A 119 2.21 -12.25 1.55
C CYS A 119 3.18 -11.12 1.19
N LEU A 120 3.76 -10.46 2.19
CA LEU A 120 4.73 -9.37 1.99
C LEU A 120 6.01 -9.89 1.32
N LEU A 121 6.59 -10.96 1.87
CA LEU A 121 7.81 -11.57 1.33
C LEU A 121 7.61 -12.08 -0.10
N HIS A 122 6.51 -12.79 -0.35
CA HIS A 122 6.13 -13.26 -1.68
C HIS A 122 6.03 -12.10 -2.69
N THR A 123 5.39 -11.01 -2.30
CA THR A 123 5.25 -9.83 -3.15
C THR A 123 6.63 -9.26 -3.52
N ILE A 124 7.53 -9.14 -2.55
CA ILE A 124 8.91 -8.69 -2.77
C ILE A 124 9.65 -9.65 -3.72
N GLU A 125 9.55 -10.95 -3.49
CA GLU A 125 10.19 -11.97 -4.33
C GLU A 125 9.71 -11.89 -5.79
N ILE A 126 8.40 -11.72 -6.01
CA ILE A 126 7.82 -11.58 -7.37
C ILE A 126 8.33 -10.31 -8.06
N ILE A 127 8.36 -9.17 -7.35
CA ILE A 127 8.83 -7.90 -7.93
C ILE A 127 10.30 -8.04 -8.35
N LEU A 128 11.16 -8.56 -7.48
CA LEU A 128 12.58 -8.76 -7.79
C LEU A 128 12.77 -9.78 -8.93
N ALA A 129 11.97 -10.84 -8.98
CA ALA A 129 12.00 -11.82 -10.06
C ALA A 129 11.54 -11.24 -11.42
N ARG A 130 10.74 -10.17 -11.42
CA ARG A 130 10.37 -9.40 -12.63
C ARG A 130 11.51 -8.49 -13.13
N GLY A 131 12.69 -8.50 -12.48
CA GLY A 131 13.88 -7.76 -12.90
C GLY A 131 13.98 -6.34 -12.34
N HIS A 132 13.20 -5.99 -11.31
CA HIS A 132 13.37 -4.73 -10.59
C HIS A 132 14.61 -4.76 -9.70
N GLY A 133 15.30 -3.61 -9.56
CA GLY A 133 16.49 -3.47 -8.72
C GLY A 133 16.17 -3.42 -7.22
N SER A 134 14.93 -3.13 -6.89
CA SER A 134 14.39 -3.13 -5.52
C SER A 134 12.88 -3.36 -5.54
N ALA A 135 12.36 -3.82 -4.42
CA ALA A 135 10.95 -4.10 -4.22
C ALA A 135 10.45 -3.43 -2.94
N VAL A 136 9.26 -2.87 -3.00
CA VAL A 136 8.62 -2.17 -1.89
C VAL A 136 7.22 -2.73 -1.69
N VAL A 137 6.86 -3.03 -0.46
CA VAL A 137 5.48 -3.26 -0.03
C VAL A 137 4.98 -2.03 0.71
N LEU A 138 3.77 -1.59 0.36
CA LEU A 138 3.10 -0.39 0.84
C LEU A 138 1.73 -0.77 1.38
N ASN A 139 1.25 -0.14 2.46
CA ASN A 139 -0.13 -0.31 2.87
C ASN A 139 -1.10 0.39 1.89
N SER A 140 -2.38 0.06 1.93
CA SER A 140 -3.42 0.73 1.14
C SER A 140 -4.29 1.68 1.97
N ASP A 141 -3.97 1.85 3.24
CA ASP A 141 -4.83 2.50 4.22
C ASP A 141 -4.39 3.93 4.56
N SER A 142 -3.37 4.43 3.84
CA SER A 142 -2.80 5.77 3.95
C SER A 142 -3.01 6.58 2.65
N PRO A 143 -4.26 6.94 2.28
CA PRO A 143 -4.56 7.54 0.98
C PRO A 143 -3.88 8.91 0.76
N THR A 144 -3.55 9.61 1.84
CA THR A 144 -2.88 10.92 1.81
C THR A 144 -1.36 10.85 2.01
N LEU A 145 -0.76 9.65 1.94
CA LEU A 145 0.69 9.49 2.05
C LEU A 145 1.41 10.41 1.04
N PRO A 146 2.35 11.28 1.47
CA PRO A 146 3.04 12.17 0.56
C PRO A 146 3.76 11.45 -0.57
N THR A 147 3.51 11.84 -1.81
CA THR A 147 4.18 11.33 -3.01
C THR A 147 5.71 11.40 -2.90
N ALA A 148 6.21 12.45 -2.23
CA ALA A 148 7.63 12.64 -1.99
C ALA A 148 8.29 11.48 -1.22
N LEU A 149 7.57 10.79 -0.33
CA LEU A 149 8.09 9.64 0.42
C LEU A 149 8.29 8.41 -0.48
N LEU A 150 7.42 8.21 -1.48
CA LEU A 150 7.57 7.15 -2.48
C LEU A 150 8.79 7.41 -3.39
N ILE A 151 8.97 8.67 -3.80
CA ILE A 151 10.12 9.09 -4.62
C ILE A 151 11.43 8.96 -3.80
N GLU A 152 11.44 9.40 -2.55
CA GLU A 152 12.58 9.27 -1.63
C GLU A 152 12.95 7.79 -1.44
N THR A 153 11.95 6.91 -1.25
CA THR A 153 12.17 5.46 -1.12
C THR A 153 12.90 4.89 -2.33
N ALA A 154 12.43 5.20 -3.54
CA ALA A 154 13.07 4.72 -4.76
C ALA A 154 14.50 5.28 -4.92
N ALA A 155 14.70 6.55 -4.60
CA ALA A 155 16.02 7.20 -4.66
C ALA A 155 17.01 6.59 -3.66
N VAL A 156 16.59 6.28 -2.44
CA VAL A 156 17.42 5.63 -1.42
C VAL A 156 17.78 4.20 -1.85
N LEU A 157 16.82 3.44 -2.37
CA LEU A 157 17.04 2.07 -2.83
C LEU A 157 17.88 2.00 -4.11
N ALA A 158 17.92 3.06 -4.93
CA ALA A 158 18.77 3.13 -6.12
C ALA A 158 20.27 3.30 -5.77
N GLN A 159 20.61 3.73 -4.56
CA GLN A 159 21.99 3.91 -4.13
C GLN A 159 22.75 2.56 -4.08
N PRO A 160 24.08 2.56 -4.29
CA PRO A 160 24.90 1.35 -4.16
C PRO A 160 24.85 0.73 -2.76
N GLY A 161 25.08 -0.58 -2.68
CA GLY A 161 25.05 -1.34 -1.44
C GLY A 161 23.66 -1.89 -1.13
N ASP A 162 23.62 -2.88 -0.25
CA ASP A 162 22.38 -3.48 0.25
C ASP A 162 21.82 -2.66 1.40
N ARG A 163 20.52 -2.37 1.35
CA ARG A 163 19.80 -1.57 2.37
C ARG A 163 18.32 -1.78 2.33
N ALA A 164 17.67 -1.45 3.42
CA ALA A 164 16.22 -1.36 3.52
C ALA A 164 15.76 0.10 3.68
N VAL A 165 14.49 0.35 3.34
CA VAL A 165 13.77 1.57 3.70
C VAL A 165 12.53 1.16 4.48
N LEU A 166 12.31 1.78 5.64
CA LEU A 166 11.13 1.54 6.47
C LEU A 166 10.41 2.86 6.76
N GLY A 167 9.13 2.90 6.45
CA GLY A 167 8.22 3.99 6.80
C GLY A 167 7.30 3.57 7.94
N PRO A 168 7.56 4.00 9.20
CA PRO A 168 6.77 3.55 10.35
C PRO A 168 5.36 4.16 10.33
N SER A 169 4.36 3.37 10.73
CA SER A 169 3.01 3.83 11.04
C SER A 169 2.90 4.33 12.47
N THR A 170 1.91 5.22 12.71
CA THR A 170 1.70 5.79 14.06
C THR A 170 1.12 4.79 15.06
N ASP A 171 0.63 3.64 14.59
CA ASP A 171 0.08 2.54 15.40
C ASP A 171 1.15 1.50 15.81
N GLY A 172 2.43 1.71 15.44
CA GLY A 172 3.54 0.80 15.72
C GLY A 172 3.81 -0.24 14.62
N GLY A 173 3.02 -0.26 13.54
CA GLY A 173 3.30 -0.96 12.30
C GLY A 173 4.23 -0.18 11.38
N TYR A 174 4.19 -0.50 10.10
CA TYR A 174 4.82 0.31 9.06
C TYR A 174 3.89 0.44 7.85
N TYR A 175 3.88 1.63 7.26
CA TYR A 175 3.14 1.85 6.02
C TYR A 175 3.94 1.40 4.79
N LEU A 176 5.27 1.28 4.92
CA LEU A 176 6.17 0.95 3.82
C LEU A 176 7.38 0.15 4.32
N LEU A 177 7.75 -0.91 3.58
CA LEU A 177 9.02 -1.61 3.70
C LEU A 177 9.60 -1.85 2.30
N GLY A 178 10.80 -1.33 2.04
CA GLY A 178 11.52 -1.46 0.78
C GLY A 178 12.83 -2.21 0.94
N LEU A 179 13.15 -3.14 0.01
CA LEU A 179 14.30 -4.02 0.05
C LEU A 179 14.95 -4.15 -1.32
N LYS A 180 16.27 -4.42 -1.35
CA LYS A 180 17.03 -4.75 -2.57
C LYS A 180 17.23 -6.26 -2.75
N ALA A 181 17.01 -7.04 -1.70
CA ALA A 181 17.04 -8.49 -1.72
C ALA A 181 15.94 -9.06 -0.80
N PRO A 182 15.47 -10.31 -1.00
CA PRO A 182 14.40 -10.88 -0.18
C PRO A 182 14.93 -11.36 1.16
N HIS A 183 15.20 -10.44 2.08
CA HIS A 183 15.68 -10.74 3.43
C HIS A 183 14.61 -11.41 4.28
N ARG A 184 14.50 -12.74 4.20
CA ARG A 184 13.48 -13.55 4.91
C ARG A 184 13.47 -13.31 6.42
N ARG A 185 14.63 -12.96 7.01
CA ARG A 185 14.74 -12.69 8.46
C ARG A 185 13.85 -11.53 8.91
N LEU A 186 13.60 -10.53 8.05
CA LEU A 186 12.74 -9.37 8.36
C LEU A 186 11.26 -9.75 8.57
N PHE A 187 10.85 -10.92 8.13
CA PHE A 187 9.47 -11.41 8.22
C PHE A 187 9.31 -12.56 9.22
N ALA A 188 10.41 -13.04 9.81
CA ALA A 188 10.43 -14.14 10.76
C ALA A 188 10.29 -13.62 12.19
N ASP A 189 9.52 -14.33 13.01
CA ASP A 189 9.29 -14.01 14.43
C ASP A 189 8.79 -12.57 14.64
N ILE A 190 7.84 -12.14 13.81
CA ILE A 190 7.14 -10.87 13.90
C ILE A 190 5.73 -11.10 14.44
N ALA A 191 5.37 -10.39 15.49
CA ALA A 191 4.02 -10.38 16.06
C ALA A 191 3.10 -9.50 15.21
N TRP A 192 2.68 -10.02 14.03
CA TRP A 192 1.83 -9.30 13.09
C TRP A 192 0.55 -8.78 13.72
N SER A 193 0.09 -7.61 13.26
CA SER A 193 -1.11 -6.91 13.76
C SER A 193 -0.98 -6.42 15.23
N THR A 194 0.23 -6.11 15.67
CA THR A 194 0.49 -5.47 16.96
C THR A 194 1.32 -4.20 16.78
N GLU A 195 1.38 -3.37 17.82
CA GLU A 195 2.19 -2.15 17.88
C GLU A 195 3.72 -2.39 17.87
N HIS A 196 4.15 -3.64 17.86
CA HIS A 196 5.59 -4.01 17.91
C HIS A 196 6.17 -4.35 16.54
N VAL A 197 5.38 -4.35 15.47
CA VAL A 197 5.79 -4.84 14.13
C VAL A 197 7.00 -4.06 13.60
N ALA A 198 6.97 -2.72 13.64
CA ALA A 198 8.10 -1.92 13.13
C ALA A 198 9.37 -2.12 13.96
N GLU A 199 9.24 -2.14 15.29
CA GLU A 199 10.36 -2.36 16.22
C GLU A 199 11.03 -3.72 15.98
N GLN A 200 10.23 -4.79 15.93
CA GLN A 200 10.71 -6.15 15.67
C GLN A 200 11.37 -6.26 14.30
N THR A 201 10.78 -5.64 13.25
CA THR A 201 11.39 -5.62 11.92
C THR A 201 12.76 -4.94 11.93
N LEU A 202 12.92 -3.82 12.67
CA LEU A 202 14.21 -3.14 12.84
C LEU A 202 15.21 -3.99 13.64
N GLU A 203 14.76 -4.76 14.64
CA GLU A 203 15.60 -5.72 15.35
C GLU A 203 16.12 -6.82 14.41
N ARG A 204 15.23 -7.41 13.60
CA ARG A 204 15.63 -8.42 12.59
C ARG A 204 16.64 -7.86 11.60
N ALA A 205 16.50 -6.59 11.18
CA ALA A 205 17.48 -5.93 10.33
C ALA A 205 18.85 -5.80 10.99
N ARG A 206 18.89 -5.41 12.28
CA ARG A 206 20.15 -5.32 13.05
C ARG A 206 20.83 -6.69 13.19
N GLU A 207 20.06 -7.78 13.41
CA GLU A 207 20.60 -9.13 13.53
C GLU A 207 21.38 -9.57 12.29
N ILE A 208 20.96 -9.12 11.11
CA ILE A 208 21.61 -9.47 9.83
C ILE A 208 22.55 -8.37 9.31
N GLY A 209 22.78 -7.31 10.09
CA GLY A 209 23.65 -6.21 9.72
C GLY A 209 23.12 -5.36 8.53
N LEU A 210 21.81 -5.36 8.28
CA LEU A 210 21.18 -4.61 7.18
C LEU A 210 20.97 -3.16 7.62
N GLU A 211 21.53 -2.21 6.83
CA GLU A 211 21.26 -0.78 7.00
C GLU A 211 19.80 -0.45 6.69
N VAL A 212 19.15 0.31 7.58
CA VAL A 212 17.75 0.73 7.38
C VAL A 212 17.66 2.25 7.37
N HIS A 213 17.19 2.80 6.25
CA HIS A 213 16.77 4.20 6.15
C HIS A 213 15.33 4.32 6.65
N THR A 214 15.12 5.09 7.73
CA THR A 214 13.79 5.28 8.31
C THR A 214 13.17 6.58 7.80
N LEU A 215 12.01 6.47 7.19
CA LEU A 215 11.20 7.60 6.74
C LEU A 215 10.41 8.22 7.91
N PRO A 216 9.87 9.44 7.76
CA PRO A 216 8.92 10.02 8.71
C PRO A 216 7.70 9.13 8.93
N ALA A 217 7.20 9.07 10.16
CA ALA A 217 5.98 8.34 10.47
C ALA A 217 4.75 8.92 9.75
N TRP A 218 3.87 8.03 9.31
CA TRP A 218 2.57 8.38 8.74
C TRP A 218 1.46 7.59 9.44
N TYR A 219 0.21 7.97 9.22
CA TYR A 219 -0.95 7.28 9.79
C TYR A 219 -1.70 6.47 8.73
N ASP A 220 -2.36 5.44 9.14
CA ASP A 220 -3.37 4.68 8.43
C ASP A 220 -4.76 4.97 8.97
N VAL A 221 -5.78 4.75 8.15
CA VAL A 221 -7.18 5.04 8.50
C VAL A 221 -7.89 3.74 8.80
N ASP A 222 -7.86 3.34 10.06
CA ASP A 222 -8.43 2.08 10.53
C ASP A 222 -9.56 2.22 11.54
N ASP A 223 -9.72 3.38 12.14
CA ASP A 223 -10.74 3.69 13.14
C ASP A 223 -11.39 5.06 12.91
N VAL A 224 -12.32 5.40 13.78
CA VAL A 224 -13.09 6.65 13.68
C VAL A 224 -12.21 7.88 13.91
N ASP A 225 -11.19 7.79 14.75
CA ASP A 225 -10.32 8.93 15.07
C ASP A 225 -9.39 9.24 13.89
N THR A 226 -8.82 8.21 13.28
CA THR A 226 -8.01 8.35 12.07
C THR A 226 -8.87 8.77 10.87
N LEU A 227 -10.15 8.37 10.80
CA LEU A 227 -11.11 8.88 9.80
C LEU A 227 -11.43 10.37 10.00
N ARG A 228 -11.58 10.84 11.25
CA ARG A 228 -11.74 12.26 11.57
C ARG A 228 -10.50 13.06 11.19
N ARG A 229 -9.32 12.51 11.46
CA ARG A 229 -8.05 13.12 11.05
C ARG A 229 -7.99 13.28 9.53
N LEU A 230 -8.32 12.22 8.78
CA LEU A 230 -8.38 12.24 7.32
C LEU A 230 -9.35 13.31 6.81
N HIS A 231 -10.56 13.40 7.41
CA HIS A 231 -11.53 14.43 7.06
C HIS A 231 -10.96 15.85 7.27
N THR A 232 -10.33 16.08 8.42
CA THR A 232 -9.70 17.36 8.72
C THR A 232 -8.55 17.69 7.74
N GLU A 233 -7.79 16.70 7.34
CA GLU A 233 -6.69 16.86 6.37
C GLU A 233 -7.20 17.18 4.95
N LEU A 234 -8.31 16.55 4.54
CA LEU A 234 -8.88 16.76 3.20
C LEU A 234 -9.69 18.06 3.07
N PHE A 235 -10.34 18.51 4.14
CA PHE A 235 -11.32 19.62 4.09
C PHE A 235 -11.02 20.79 5.04
N GLY A 236 -9.96 20.68 5.86
CA GLY A 236 -9.52 21.76 6.74
C GLY A 236 -8.76 22.87 6.00
N ASP A 237 -8.52 23.99 6.69
CA ASP A 237 -7.73 25.09 6.14
C ASP A 237 -6.30 24.65 5.80
N ASP A 238 -5.83 25.01 4.61
CA ASP A 238 -4.48 24.71 4.07
C ASP A 238 -3.34 25.10 5.02
N SER A 239 -3.56 26.11 5.89
CA SER A 239 -2.58 26.55 6.89
C SER A 239 -2.23 25.48 7.93
N ARG A 240 -3.10 24.48 8.14
CA ARG A 240 -2.91 23.36 9.09
C ARG A 240 -2.31 22.12 8.44
N SER A 241 -2.33 22.04 7.11
CA SER A 241 -1.83 20.89 6.34
C SER A 241 -0.32 20.91 6.11
N GLN A 242 0.37 22.04 6.42
CA GLN A 242 1.82 22.10 6.33
C GLN A 242 2.46 21.40 7.53
N ARG A 243 3.06 20.24 7.28
CA ARG A 243 3.89 19.54 8.27
C ARG A 243 5.20 20.30 8.48
N SER A 244 5.80 20.10 9.65
CA SER A 244 7.09 20.72 10.02
C SER A 244 8.24 20.36 9.06
N ASP A 245 8.11 19.26 8.29
CA ASP A 245 9.08 18.79 7.30
C ASP A 245 8.82 19.31 5.87
N GLY A 246 7.81 20.17 5.68
CA GLY A 246 7.45 20.77 4.39
C GLY A 246 6.81 19.82 3.36
N ARG A 247 6.60 18.53 3.70
CA ARG A 247 5.97 17.56 2.80
C ARG A 247 4.45 17.78 2.77
N ARG A 248 3.88 17.77 1.55
CA ARG A 248 2.44 17.91 1.37
C ARG A 248 1.78 16.54 1.28
N PRO A 249 0.63 16.34 1.96
CA PRO A 249 -0.20 15.16 1.76
C PRO A 249 -0.58 14.98 0.29
N HIS A 250 -0.77 13.75 -0.15
CA HIS A 250 -1.40 13.46 -1.43
C HIS A 250 -2.87 13.86 -1.39
N HIS A 251 -3.41 14.39 -2.50
CA HIS A 251 -4.76 14.98 -2.52
C HIS A 251 -5.91 13.97 -2.34
N ALA A 252 -5.68 12.67 -2.50
CA ALA A 252 -6.66 11.59 -2.29
C ALA A 252 -8.05 11.92 -2.85
N ILE A 253 -8.15 12.22 -4.16
CA ILE A 253 -9.34 12.77 -4.82
C ILE A 253 -10.55 11.84 -4.69
N ALA A 254 -10.37 10.54 -4.95
CA ALA A 254 -11.47 9.57 -4.88
C ALA A 254 -12.03 9.46 -3.45
N THR A 255 -11.16 9.52 -2.45
CA THR A 255 -11.55 9.54 -1.04
C THR A 255 -12.30 10.82 -0.68
N ALA A 256 -11.80 11.98 -1.12
CA ALA A 256 -12.44 13.27 -0.86
C ALA A 256 -13.84 13.34 -1.50
N GLU A 257 -14.01 12.88 -2.73
CA GLU A 257 -15.29 12.83 -3.41
C GLU A 257 -16.30 11.93 -2.68
N LEU A 258 -15.87 10.72 -2.26
CA LEU A 258 -16.72 9.80 -1.52
C LEU A 258 -17.14 10.37 -0.18
N ILE A 259 -16.20 10.89 0.62
CA ILE A 259 -16.50 11.48 1.93
C ILE A 259 -17.47 12.66 1.76
N SER A 260 -17.27 13.52 0.75
CA SER A 260 -18.17 14.63 0.44
C SER A 260 -19.59 14.14 0.08
N SER A 261 -19.73 13.02 -0.62
CA SER A 261 -21.03 12.41 -0.93
C SER A 261 -21.73 11.89 0.33
N LEU A 262 -21.02 11.11 1.13
CA LEU A 262 -21.52 10.57 2.39
C LEU A 262 -21.95 11.66 3.37
N TRP A 263 -21.25 12.81 3.37
CA TRP A 263 -21.60 13.96 4.19
C TRP A 263 -22.92 14.60 3.77
N ARG A 264 -23.16 14.70 2.47
CA ARG A 264 -24.40 15.29 1.90
C ARG A 264 -25.62 14.37 2.03
N GLU A 265 -25.44 13.07 1.92
CA GLU A 265 -26.54 12.10 1.82
C GLU A 265 -27.19 11.75 3.16
N GLY A 266 -26.69 12.20 4.29
CA GLY A 266 -27.47 12.10 5.51
C GLY A 266 -26.77 11.71 6.78
N GLY A 267 -26.31 12.68 7.52
CA GLY A 267 -26.01 12.50 8.94
C GLY A 267 -24.68 11.81 9.25
N PHE A 268 -23.82 11.56 8.25
CA PHE A 268 -22.47 11.06 8.50
C PHE A 268 -21.67 12.10 9.30
N GLY A 269 -21.76 13.39 8.94
CA GLY A 269 -21.16 14.50 9.69
C GLY A 269 -21.66 14.59 11.12
N LEU A 270 -22.95 14.51 11.34
CA LEU A 270 -23.55 14.53 12.67
C LEU A 270 -23.14 13.33 13.53
N ARG A 271 -22.88 12.16 12.95
CA ARG A 271 -22.40 10.98 13.67
C ARG A 271 -20.91 11.08 14.02
N LEU A 272 -20.10 11.71 13.18
CA LEU A 272 -18.69 12.01 13.49
C LEU A 272 -18.55 13.09 14.55
N GLU A 273 -19.43 14.12 14.52
CA GLU A 273 -19.42 15.24 15.48
C GLU A 273 -20.14 14.91 16.80
N GLY A 274 -21.19 14.10 16.76
CA GLY A 274 -22.00 13.74 17.93
C GLY A 274 -21.20 12.97 18.99
N ASP A 275 -20.24 12.16 18.58
CA ASP A 275 -19.34 11.44 19.48
C ASP A 275 -18.36 12.37 20.22
N MET A 276 -17.94 13.47 19.58
CA MET A 276 -17.10 14.50 20.23
C MET A 276 -17.83 15.27 21.36
N SER A 277 -19.15 15.42 21.29
CA SER A 277 -19.95 16.07 22.32
C SER A 277 -20.08 15.20 23.57
N ILE A 278 -20.13 13.89 23.42
CA ILE A 278 -20.23 12.93 24.52
C ILE A 278 -18.90 12.78 25.26
N GLU A 279 -17.76 12.78 24.54
CA GLU A 279 -16.45 12.70 25.19
C GLU A 279 -16.09 14.00 25.94
N ARG A 280 -16.45 15.17 25.41
CA ARG A 280 -16.25 16.47 26.12
C ARG A 280 -17.14 16.61 27.37
N MET A 281 -18.23 15.86 27.49
CA MET A 281 -19.08 15.82 28.69
C MET A 281 -18.58 14.81 29.73
N ARG A 282 -17.63 13.91 29.39
CA ARG A 282 -17.04 12.91 30.28
C ARG A 282 -15.64 13.26 30.79
N ALA A 283 -15.01 14.32 30.27
CA ALA A 283 -13.72 14.87 30.70
C ALA A 283 -13.93 16.12 31.57
#